data_6b81f459474b4679965b2ff2680980ba
#
_entry.id   6b81f459474b4679965b2ff2680980ba
#
_cell.length_a   1.000
_cell.length_b   1.000
_cell.length_c   1.000
_cell.angle_alpha   90.00
_cell.angle_beta   90.00
_cell.angle_gamma   90.00
#
_symmetry.space_group_name_H-M   'P 1'
#
loop_
_entity.id
_entity.type
_entity.pdbx_description
1 polymer ?
#
loop_
_entity_poly.entity_id
_entity_poly.type
_entity_poly.pdbx_seq_one_letter_code
_entity_poly.pdbx_strand_id
1 'polypeptide(L)'
;MNVYGRLEDESNPYWVGSQEAPVTNEEQLEVETRQPARLPFFNILILSTLVVLVSVVLPFLLGLLSPEQTQDFYIGWAMHQRGDIYSDYFGTSGLLYYFLQYLTKGSLLFAVFNWLALIGAGFFLFHSAYNLTGQNKQSQQVLTVFYILASALSFGGGYATILALPFLFYALSLAIAYFAEPDHDKGFIRIGISLALAFFFAPLVTTLYAFVLFFAVTAFNVGRNNLTHGLYQFFAAGLGFSIFFYPIGYYTAYKGSFGNAISQILYPLDSLNFTSNPGLLDNILFYGLLAIALGALTLAFTGLFQSKPLKQSVLSISAAIAVILVLVLEIFSTDLINGSRMVELLPFLSILLLTRIRTWEFEGASRRRRRREETSPWGTFVKGNAYLPILALVYLFLAPVVSRYLLHAEQYQERTGIETKVKGETQATDRIYVWDNLTSSYKASERLAASQLLSPRLHTGLDAN
;
A
#
# COMPACT_ATOMS: atom_id res chain seq x y z
N MET A 1 72.62 -19.81 -26.43
CA MET A 1 73.04 -20.42 -25.16
C MET A 1 71.83 -20.49 -24.27
N ASN A 2 71.44 -21.71 -23.98
CA ASN A 2 70.55 -22.33 -22.98
C ASN A 2 69.08 -22.35 -23.33
N VAL A 3 68.58 -23.39 -23.82
CA VAL A 3 68.34 -24.80 -23.39
C VAL A 3 67.76 -24.87 -21.97
N TYR A 4 66.44 -25.02 -21.91
CA TYR A 4 65.79 -25.87 -20.92
C TYR A 4 64.65 -26.62 -21.60
N GLY A 5 64.80 -27.91 -21.57
CA GLY A 5 64.01 -28.92 -22.21
C GLY A 5 62.65 -29.10 -21.50
N ARG A 6 61.68 -29.42 -22.31
CA ARG A 6 60.42 -30.01 -22.00
C ARG A 6 60.65 -31.44 -21.51
N LEU A 7 60.25 -31.73 -20.28
CA LEU A 7 59.95 -33.10 -19.89
C LEU A 7 58.43 -33.19 -19.77
N GLU A 8 57.83 -33.78 -20.76
CA GLU A 8 56.46 -34.28 -20.71
C GLU A 8 56.48 -35.54 -19.84
N ASP A 9 55.90 -35.44 -18.65
CA ASP A 9 55.66 -36.58 -17.78
C ASP A 9 54.21 -37.05 -17.97
N GLU A 10 54.04 -38.05 -18.88
CA GLU A 10 52.74 -38.64 -19.26
C GLU A 10 52.20 -39.65 -18.25
N SER A 11 52.57 -39.62 -16.97
CA SER A 11 52.18 -40.63 -16.00
C SER A 11 51.49 -40.15 -14.75
N ASN A 12 50.74 -39.05 -14.80
CA ASN A 12 49.92 -38.64 -13.64
C ASN A 12 48.42 -38.95 -13.87
N PRO A 13 47.88 -40.06 -13.34
CA PRO A 13 46.47 -40.41 -13.51
C PRO A 13 45.47 -39.56 -12.73
N TYR A 14 45.90 -38.46 -12.09
CA TYR A 14 45.07 -37.54 -11.32
C TYR A 14 44.75 -36.20 -12.00
N TRP A 15 45.10 -36.04 -13.26
CA TRP A 15 44.57 -34.94 -14.06
C TRP A 15 43.20 -35.29 -14.60
N VAL A 16 42.22 -35.25 -13.66
CA VAL A 16 40.83 -35.07 -14.04
C VAL A 16 40.74 -33.63 -14.46
N GLY A 17 40.78 -33.34 -15.76
CA GLY A 17 40.41 -32.05 -16.30
C GLY A 17 39.10 -31.64 -15.66
N SER A 18 39.05 -30.43 -15.14
CA SER A 18 37.82 -29.82 -14.70
C SER A 18 36.88 -29.75 -15.92
N GLN A 19 36.18 -30.82 -16.19
CA GLN A 19 35.00 -30.78 -17.03
C GLN A 19 34.06 -29.87 -16.26
N GLU A 20 33.88 -28.64 -16.77
CA GLU A 20 32.76 -27.82 -16.36
C GLU A 20 31.54 -28.73 -16.35
N ALA A 21 30.94 -28.87 -15.18
CA ALA A 21 29.74 -29.66 -15.02
C ALA A 21 28.76 -29.24 -16.12
N PRO A 22 28.16 -30.19 -16.88
CA PRO A 22 27.26 -29.81 -17.96
C PRO A 22 26.16 -28.96 -17.33
N VAL A 23 26.07 -27.69 -17.76
CA VAL A 23 25.03 -26.76 -17.39
C VAL A 23 23.72 -27.48 -17.60
N THR A 24 22.99 -27.72 -16.54
CA THR A 24 21.75 -28.49 -16.62
C THR A 24 20.80 -27.81 -17.60
N ASN A 25 20.06 -28.63 -18.38
CA ASN A 25 19.07 -28.10 -19.34
C ASN A 25 18.08 -27.10 -18.70
N GLU A 26 17.91 -27.13 -17.38
CA GLU A 26 17.09 -26.20 -16.63
C GLU A 26 17.77 -24.81 -16.51
N GLU A 27 19.09 -24.73 -16.28
CA GLU A 27 19.83 -23.44 -16.25
C GLU A 27 19.92 -22.81 -17.66
N GLN A 28 20.09 -23.62 -18.70
CA GLN A 28 20.03 -23.12 -20.08
C GLN A 28 18.64 -22.63 -20.47
N LEU A 29 17.57 -23.29 -20.04
CA LEU A 29 16.19 -22.85 -20.23
C LEU A 29 15.85 -21.57 -19.43
N GLU A 30 16.41 -21.39 -18.24
CA GLU A 30 16.24 -20.15 -17.48
C GLU A 30 16.97 -18.97 -18.14
N VAL A 31 18.14 -19.18 -18.70
CA VAL A 31 18.91 -18.12 -19.41
C VAL A 31 18.24 -17.74 -20.73
N GLU A 32 17.70 -18.70 -21.49
CA GLU A 32 17.00 -18.43 -22.76
C GLU A 32 15.66 -17.67 -22.59
N THR A 33 15.04 -17.72 -21.40
CA THR A 33 13.71 -17.12 -21.19
C THR A 33 13.76 -15.69 -20.64
N ARG A 34 14.92 -15.21 -20.21
CA ARG A 34 15.04 -13.87 -19.61
C ARG A 34 15.10 -12.78 -20.68
N GLN A 35 13.97 -12.17 -20.96
CA GLN A 35 13.90 -11.02 -21.87
C GLN A 35 14.53 -9.77 -21.21
N PRO A 36 15.18 -8.87 -21.97
CA PRO A 36 15.63 -7.59 -21.38
C PRO A 36 14.46 -6.80 -20.81
N ALA A 37 14.65 -6.20 -19.64
CA ALA A 37 13.63 -5.38 -18.99
C ALA A 37 13.24 -4.21 -19.90
N ARG A 38 11.98 -4.14 -20.32
CA ARG A 38 11.42 -3.03 -21.09
C ARG A 38 10.39 -2.32 -20.22
N LEU A 39 10.81 -1.26 -19.55
CA LEU A 39 9.92 -0.46 -18.72
C LEU A 39 8.78 0.15 -19.56
N PRO A 40 7.51 -0.16 -19.25
CA PRO A 40 6.37 0.40 -19.99
C PRO A 40 6.02 1.80 -19.47
N PHE A 41 6.96 2.74 -19.58
CA PHE A 41 6.83 4.08 -18.99
C PHE A 41 5.54 4.79 -19.42
N PHE A 42 5.17 4.68 -20.70
CA PHE A 42 3.95 5.29 -21.21
C PHE A 42 2.68 4.71 -20.58
N ASN A 43 2.64 3.40 -20.39
CA ASN A 43 1.51 2.74 -19.70
C ASN A 43 1.42 3.16 -18.24
N ILE A 44 2.57 3.26 -17.54
CA ILE A 44 2.63 3.76 -16.16
C ILE A 44 2.05 5.17 -16.10
N LEU A 45 2.49 6.06 -16.99
CA LEU A 45 2.03 7.44 -17.04
C LEU A 45 0.51 7.54 -17.27
N ILE A 46 0.00 6.84 -18.29
CA ILE A 46 -1.43 6.86 -18.64
C ILE A 46 -2.27 6.28 -17.50
N LEU A 47 -1.89 5.11 -16.98
CA LEU A 47 -2.65 4.45 -15.91
C LEU A 47 -2.63 5.27 -14.63
N SER A 48 -1.48 5.84 -14.23
CA SER A 48 -1.41 6.74 -13.07
C SER A 48 -2.30 7.97 -13.24
N THR A 49 -2.32 8.56 -14.45
CA THR A 49 -3.18 9.71 -14.75
C THR A 49 -4.65 9.33 -14.64
N LEU A 50 -5.06 8.20 -15.22
CA LEU A 50 -6.45 7.72 -15.14
C LEU A 50 -6.87 7.45 -13.71
N VAL A 51 -6.00 6.81 -12.90
CA VAL A 51 -6.29 6.56 -11.49
C VAL A 51 -6.52 7.85 -10.74
N VAL A 52 -5.63 8.84 -10.85
CA VAL A 52 -5.78 10.11 -10.13
C VAL A 52 -7.01 10.89 -10.60
N LEU A 53 -7.30 10.89 -11.90
CA LEU A 53 -8.51 11.53 -12.42
C LEU A 53 -9.76 10.92 -11.79
N VAL A 54 -9.84 9.59 -11.73
CA VAL A 54 -11.02 8.89 -11.23
C VAL A 54 -11.09 8.92 -9.71
N SER A 55 -9.98 8.72 -8.99
CA SER A 55 -10.01 8.56 -7.53
C SER A 55 -9.90 9.86 -6.75
N VAL A 56 -9.28 10.91 -7.29
CA VAL A 56 -9.03 12.18 -6.58
C VAL A 56 -9.75 13.35 -7.25
N VAL A 57 -9.51 13.56 -8.56
CA VAL A 57 -9.99 14.76 -9.25
C VAL A 57 -11.51 14.76 -9.39
N LEU A 58 -12.11 13.68 -9.91
CA LEU A 58 -13.55 13.58 -10.05
C LEU A 58 -14.28 13.64 -8.70
N PRO A 59 -13.88 12.89 -7.66
CA PRO A 59 -14.49 13.02 -6.34
C PRO A 59 -14.40 14.43 -5.77
N PHE A 60 -13.27 15.12 -5.96
CA PHE A 60 -13.14 16.50 -5.51
C PHE A 60 -14.13 17.44 -6.23
N LEU A 61 -14.22 17.36 -7.55
CA LEU A 61 -15.09 18.23 -8.35
C LEU A 61 -16.58 17.92 -8.13
N LEU A 62 -16.93 16.65 -7.91
CA LEU A 62 -18.31 16.21 -7.70
C LEU A 62 -18.72 16.21 -6.22
N GLY A 63 -17.82 16.56 -5.31
CA GLY A 63 -18.08 16.53 -3.87
C GLY A 63 -18.30 15.10 -3.32
N LEU A 64 -17.64 14.11 -3.90
CA LEU A 64 -17.66 12.71 -3.50
C LEU A 64 -16.44 12.31 -2.65
N LEU A 65 -15.79 13.29 -2.04
CA LEU A 65 -14.67 13.02 -1.13
C LEU A 65 -15.12 12.19 0.07
N SER A 66 -14.26 11.30 0.50
CA SER A 66 -14.51 10.52 1.72
C SER A 66 -14.49 11.43 2.95
N PRO A 67 -15.11 11.01 4.06
CA PRO A 67 -15.06 11.75 5.32
C PRO A 67 -13.64 12.05 5.78
N GLU A 68 -12.72 11.09 5.75
CA GLU A 68 -11.31 11.30 6.11
C GLU A 68 -10.65 12.32 5.19
N GLN A 69 -10.89 12.23 3.88
CA GLN A 69 -10.26 13.16 2.94
C GLN A 69 -10.79 14.59 3.11
N THR A 70 -12.07 14.77 3.47
CA THR A 70 -12.61 16.10 3.79
C THR A 70 -11.93 16.69 5.03
N GLN A 71 -11.67 15.85 6.04
CA GLN A 71 -10.94 16.21 7.25
C GLN A 71 -9.50 16.64 6.92
N ASP A 72 -8.79 15.83 6.15
CA ASP A 72 -7.40 16.11 5.79
C ASP A 72 -7.24 17.38 4.96
N PHE A 73 -8.15 17.62 4.03
CA PHE A 73 -8.17 18.85 3.24
C PHE A 73 -8.50 20.08 4.10
N TYR A 74 -9.39 19.93 5.07
CA TYR A 74 -9.65 21.00 6.04
C TYR A 74 -8.40 21.25 6.88
N ILE A 75 -7.75 20.22 7.42
CA ILE A 75 -6.52 20.37 8.23
C ILE A 75 -5.44 21.10 7.43
N GLY A 76 -5.21 20.72 6.16
CA GLY A 76 -4.25 21.41 5.30
C GLY A 76 -4.55 22.89 5.09
N TRP A 77 -5.82 23.25 4.93
CA TRP A 77 -6.26 24.64 4.85
C TRP A 77 -6.12 25.35 6.19
N ALA A 78 -6.54 24.74 7.29
CA ALA A 78 -6.56 25.34 8.62
C ALA A 78 -5.15 25.59 9.17
N MET A 79 -4.19 24.70 8.92
CA MET A 79 -2.77 24.90 9.26
C MET A 79 -2.18 26.15 8.59
N HIS A 80 -2.67 26.55 7.43
CA HIS A 80 -2.27 27.80 6.77
C HIS A 80 -2.82 29.04 7.47
N GLN A 81 -3.97 28.90 8.13
CA GLN A 81 -4.56 30.03 8.86
C GLN A 81 -3.92 30.14 10.25
N ARG A 82 -3.97 29.08 11.03
CA ARG A 82 -3.33 28.94 12.36
C ARG A 82 -3.46 27.51 12.86
N GLY A 83 -2.47 27.09 13.62
CA GLY A 83 -2.48 25.82 14.34
C GLY A 83 -1.54 24.78 13.75
N ASP A 84 -1.20 23.85 14.59
CA ASP A 84 -0.28 22.74 14.29
C ASP A 84 -1.03 21.40 14.35
N ILE A 85 -0.67 20.49 13.44
CA ILE A 85 -1.18 19.12 13.47
C ILE A 85 -0.76 18.43 14.80
N TYR A 86 -1.59 17.54 15.28
CA TYR A 86 -1.50 16.79 16.54
C TYR A 86 -1.70 17.64 17.81
N SER A 87 -1.54 18.97 17.75
CA SER A 87 -1.81 19.87 18.87
C SER A 87 -3.18 20.50 18.77
N ASP A 88 -3.48 21.12 17.62
CA ASP A 88 -4.73 21.85 17.39
C ASP A 88 -5.75 21.02 16.57
N TYR A 89 -5.26 20.04 15.79
CA TYR A 89 -6.09 19.18 14.95
C TYR A 89 -5.73 17.72 15.17
N PHE A 90 -6.75 16.87 15.24
CA PHE A 90 -6.59 15.42 15.36
C PHE A 90 -6.30 14.81 13.99
N GLY A 91 -5.26 13.96 13.93
CA GLY A 91 -4.88 13.27 12.70
C GLY A 91 -4.12 11.97 12.92
N THR A 92 -4.49 10.92 12.20
CA THR A 92 -3.93 9.57 12.31
C THR A 92 -2.84 9.26 11.30
N SER A 93 -2.66 10.10 10.29
CA SER A 93 -1.61 9.97 9.27
C SER A 93 -0.28 10.54 9.73
N GLY A 94 0.79 10.28 8.98
CA GLY A 94 2.13 10.75 9.34
C GLY A 94 2.38 12.23 9.02
N LEU A 95 3.43 12.80 9.64
CA LEU A 95 3.74 14.22 9.54
C LEU A 95 3.98 14.71 8.10
N LEU A 96 4.65 13.92 7.24
CA LEU A 96 4.89 14.31 5.84
C LEU A 96 3.60 14.38 5.03
N TYR A 97 2.61 13.55 5.36
CA TYR A 97 1.30 13.63 4.73
C TYR A 97 0.64 14.98 5.01
N TYR A 98 0.58 15.40 6.29
CA TYR A 98 0.01 16.70 6.66
C TYR A 98 0.85 17.87 6.17
N PHE A 99 2.17 17.71 6.06
CA PHE A 99 3.03 18.71 5.42
C PHE A 99 2.66 18.92 3.94
N LEU A 100 2.37 17.86 3.19
CA LEU A 100 1.87 18.01 1.81
C LEU A 100 0.47 18.63 1.76
N GLN A 101 -0.42 18.30 2.70
CA GLN A 101 -1.71 18.96 2.83
C GLN A 101 -1.57 20.45 3.12
N TYR A 102 -0.62 20.81 4.00
CA TYR A 102 -0.26 22.20 4.25
C TYR A 102 0.25 22.90 2.99
N LEU A 103 1.21 22.33 2.25
CA LEU A 103 1.75 22.92 1.03
C LEU A 103 0.67 23.18 -0.03
N THR A 104 -0.30 22.29 -0.13
CA THR A 104 -1.39 22.38 -1.11
C THR A 104 -2.60 23.16 -0.60
N LYS A 105 -2.59 23.63 0.65
CA LYS A 105 -3.73 24.28 1.32
C LYS A 105 -5.01 23.45 1.28
N GLY A 106 -4.87 22.12 1.35
CA GLY A 106 -5.99 21.21 1.20
C GLY A 106 -6.75 21.40 -0.11
N SER A 107 -6.08 21.66 -1.21
CA SER A 107 -6.69 21.92 -2.52
C SER A 107 -6.44 20.76 -3.49
N LEU A 108 -7.07 20.85 -4.68
CA LEU A 108 -6.88 19.87 -5.77
C LEU A 108 -5.40 19.72 -6.19
N LEU A 109 -4.53 20.68 -5.88
CA LEU A 109 -3.08 20.57 -6.14
C LEU A 109 -2.48 19.33 -5.50
N PHE A 110 -3.08 18.80 -4.42
CA PHE A 110 -2.69 17.56 -3.79
C PHE A 110 -2.73 16.35 -4.75
N ALA A 111 -3.59 16.38 -5.77
CA ALA A 111 -3.66 15.35 -6.80
C ALA A 111 -2.33 15.15 -7.56
N VAL A 112 -1.50 16.21 -7.70
CA VAL A 112 -0.18 16.11 -8.34
C VAL A 112 0.76 15.21 -7.54
N PHE A 113 0.76 15.32 -6.22
CA PHE A 113 1.58 14.45 -5.36
C PHE A 113 1.12 12.99 -5.41
N ASN A 114 -0.20 12.76 -5.47
CA ASN A 114 -0.75 11.42 -5.68
C ASN A 114 -0.35 10.84 -7.03
N TRP A 115 -0.36 11.66 -8.08
CA TRP A 115 0.07 11.26 -9.41
C TRP A 115 1.54 10.85 -9.44
N LEU A 116 2.43 11.66 -8.86
CA LEU A 116 3.85 11.34 -8.73
C LEU A 116 4.09 10.05 -7.91
N ALA A 117 3.35 9.89 -6.81
CA ALA A 117 3.42 8.69 -6.00
C ALA A 117 3.00 7.43 -6.78
N LEU A 118 1.91 7.49 -7.54
CA LEU A 118 1.46 6.36 -8.35
C LEU A 118 2.42 6.03 -9.50
N ILE A 119 3.06 7.02 -10.11
CA ILE A 119 4.13 6.77 -11.10
C ILE A 119 5.29 6.02 -10.44
N GLY A 120 5.78 6.51 -9.30
CA GLY A 120 6.86 5.86 -8.54
C GLY A 120 6.49 4.45 -8.09
N ALA A 121 5.28 4.26 -7.56
CA ALA A 121 4.76 2.96 -7.17
C ALA A 121 4.72 1.98 -8.35
N GLY A 122 4.19 2.41 -9.50
CA GLY A 122 4.14 1.59 -10.71
C GLY A 122 5.52 1.21 -11.23
N PHE A 123 6.48 2.15 -11.19
CA PHE A 123 7.87 1.89 -11.56
C PHE A 123 8.49 0.78 -10.70
N PHE A 124 8.45 0.92 -9.38
CA PHE A 124 9.06 -0.06 -8.48
C PHE A 124 8.31 -1.39 -8.44
N LEU A 125 6.99 -1.37 -8.57
CA LEU A 125 6.19 -2.59 -8.65
C LEU A 125 6.50 -3.38 -9.93
N PHE A 126 6.60 -2.70 -11.08
CA PHE A 126 7.02 -3.33 -12.33
C PHE A 126 8.41 -3.97 -12.20
N HIS A 127 9.37 -3.24 -11.61
CA HIS A 127 10.72 -3.74 -11.39
C HIS A 127 10.72 -4.97 -10.47
N SER A 128 9.95 -4.95 -9.41
CA SER A 128 9.76 -6.09 -8.50
C SER A 128 9.16 -7.29 -9.21
N ALA A 129 8.12 -7.07 -10.03
CA ALA A 129 7.48 -8.12 -10.82
C ALA A 129 8.44 -8.72 -11.85
N TYR A 130 9.19 -7.87 -12.53
CA TYR A 130 10.18 -8.33 -13.53
C TYR A 130 11.31 -9.15 -12.88
N ASN A 131 11.83 -8.72 -11.73
CA ASN A 131 12.88 -9.46 -11.02
C ASN A 131 12.41 -10.84 -10.55
N LEU A 132 11.11 -11.00 -10.26
CA LEU A 132 10.53 -12.29 -9.87
C LEU A 132 10.19 -13.18 -11.07
N THR A 133 9.73 -12.61 -12.17
CA THR A 133 9.16 -13.39 -13.30
C THR A 133 10.11 -13.53 -14.49
N GLY A 134 11.04 -12.58 -14.68
CA GLY A 134 11.88 -12.47 -15.86
C GLY A 134 11.11 -12.08 -17.15
N GLN A 135 9.81 -11.77 -17.06
CA GLN A 135 8.95 -11.56 -18.23
C GLN A 135 8.22 -10.21 -18.20
N ASN A 136 8.38 -9.43 -19.27
CA ASN A 136 7.74 -8.11 -19.39
C ASN A 136 6.21 -8.18 -19.41
N LYS A 137 5.62 -9.17 -20.09
CA LYS A 137 4.17 -9.30 -20.22
C LYS A 137 3.49 -9.55 -18.87
N GLN A 138 4.03 -10.43 -18.05
CA GLN A 138 3.50 -10.71 -16.71
C GLN A 138 3.63 -9.53 -15.79
N SER A 139 4.77 -8.83 -15.82
CA SER A 139 4.99 -7.63 -15.03
C SER A 139 4.00 -6.51 -15.40
N GLN A 140 3.64 -6.37 -16.69
CA GLN A 140 2.59 -5.46 -17.13
C GLN A 140 1.20 -5.88 -16.65
N GLN A 141 0.90 -7.17 -16.58
CA GLN A 141 -0.37 -7.65 -16.03
C GLN A 141 -0.52 -7.31 -14.55
N VAL A 142 0.53 -7.53 -13.74
CA VAL A 142 0.55 -7.09 -12.32
C VAL A 142 0.26 -5.61 -12.21
N LEU A 143 0.98 -4.83 -13.01
CA LEU A 143 0.85 -3.38 -13.02
C LEU A 143 -0.57 -2.93 -13.34
N THR A 144 -1.21 -3.53 -14.36
CA THR A 144 -2.58 -3.22 -14.75
C THR A 144 -3.57 -3.55 -13.63
N VAL A 145 -3.45 -4.73 -13.02
CA VAL A 145 -4.31 -5.13 -11.88
C VAL A 145 -4.10 -4.21 -10.70
N PHE A 146 -2.86 -3.84 -10.39
CA PHE A 146 -2.55 -2.87 -9.33
C PHE A 146 -3.25 -1.54 -9.56
N TYR A 147 -3.17 -0.95 -10.76
CA TYR A 147 -3.82 0.35 -11.02
C TYR A 147 -5.35 0.27 -10.99
N ILE A 148 -5.95 -0.85 -11.42
CA ILE A 148 -7.39 -1.07 -11.30
C ILE A 148 -7.79 -1.11 -9.81
N LEU A 149 -7.07 -1.87 -8.98
CA LEU A 149 -7.32 -1.92 -7.54
C LEU A 149 -7.08 -0.55 -6.89
N ALA A 150 -5.98 0.12 -7.24
CA ALA A 150 -5.68 1.44 -6.71
C ALA A 150 -6.79 2.45 -7.04
N SER A 151 -7.32 2.46 -8.26
CA SER A 151 -8.39 3.39 -8.66
C SER A 151 -9.66 3.21 -7.84
N ALA A 152 -10.03 1.99 -7.52
CA ALA A 152 -11.26 1.69 -6.79
C ALA A 152 -11.08 1.85 -5.27
N LEU A 153 -9.98 1.31 -4.71
CA LEU A 153 -9.72 1.37 -3.27
C LEU A 153 -9.38 2.79 -2.78
N SER A 154 -8.79 3.64 -3.65
CA SER A 154 -8.52 5.04 -3.31
C SER A 154 -9.60 6.01 -3.79
N PHE A 155 -10.76 5.53 -4.25
CA PHE A 155 -11.85 6.40 -4.67
C PHE A 155 -12.32 7.31 -3.52
N GLY A 156 -12.43 8.59 -3.78
CA GLY A 156 -12.84 9.60 -2.80
C GLY A 156 -11.69 10.36 -2.16
N GLY A 157 -10.45 10.12 -2.56
CA GLY A 157 -9.34 10.95 -2.06
C GLY A 157 -7.92 10.44 -2.34
N GLY A 158 -6.97 11.27 -1.98
CA GLY A 158 -5.54 10.98 -2.01
C GLY A 158 -5.03 10.56 -0.64
N TYR A 159 -5.19 9.29 -0.30
CA TYR A 159 -4.87 8.77 1.01
C TYR A 159 -3.37 8.67 1.28
N ALA A 160 -2.99 8.76 2.54
CA ALA A 160 -1.61 8.65 3.02
C ALA A 160 -0.92 7.35 2.55
N THR A 161 -1.65 6.24 2.52
CA THR A 161 -1.17 4.95 2.00
C THR A 161 -0.70 5.04 0.55
N ILE A 162 -1.42 5.77 -0.32
CA ILE A 162 -1.02 5.95 -1.74
C ILE A 162 0.33 6.67 -1.84
N LEU A 163 0.55 7.70 -1.00
CA LEU A 163 1.82 8.44 -0.97
C LEU A 163 2.98 7.60 -0.40
N ALA A 164 2.69 6.63 0.46
CA ALA A 164 3.67 5.69 0.97
C ALA A 164 4.08 4.60 -0.04
N LEU A 165 3.22 4.23 -1.00
CA LEU A 165 3.44 3.11 -1.94
C LEU A 165 4.79 3.14 -2.67
N PRO A 166 5.28 4.25 -3.24
CA PRO A 166 6.55 4.23 -3.96
C PRO A 166 7.71 3.81 -3.06
N PHE A 167 7.70 4.24 -1.81
CA PHE A 167 8.71 3.87 -0.83
C PHE A 167 8.57 2.42 -0.38
N LEU A 168 7.35 1.94 -0.14
CA LEU A 168 7.08 0.55 0.21
C LEU A 168 7.52 -0.40 -0.92
N PHE A 169 7.19 -0.08 -2.17
CA PHE A 169 7.58 -0.92 -3.31
C PHE A 169 9.06 -0.80 -3.67
N TYR A 170 9.71 0.33 -3.39
CA TYR A 170 11.16 0.41 -3.47
C TYR A 170 11.84 -0.52 -2.45
N ALA A 171 11.40 -0.49 -1.19
CA ALA A 171 11.88 -1.42 -0.18
C ALA A 171 11.66 -2.89 -0.59
N LEU A 172 10.48 -3.22 -1.15
CA LEU A 172 10.18 -4.55 -1.70
C LEU A 172 11.13 -4.94 -2.83
N SER A 173 11.40 -4.02 -3.76
CA SER A 173 12.28 -4.28 -4.90
C SER A 173 13.70 -4.63 -4.46
N LEU A 174 14.20 -3.95 -3.42
CA LEU A 174 15.50 -4.25 -2.81
C LEU A 174 15.50 -5.59 -2.07
N ALA A 175 14.42 -5.92 -1.34
CA ALA A 175 14.29 -7.22 -0.68
C ALA A 175 14.23 -8.39 -1.70
N ILE A 176 13.52 -8.20 -2.81
CA ILE A 176 13.47 -9.19 -3.91
C ILE A 176 14.84 -9.34 -4.57
N ALA A 177 15.57 -8.24 -4.80
CA ALA A 177 16.94 -8.29 -5.33
C ALA A 177 17.86 -9.07 -4.38
N TYR A 178 17.76 -8.84 -3.07
CA TYR A 178 18.50 -9.61 -2.07
C TYR A 178 18.16 -11.12 -2.12
N PHE A 179 16.89 -11.49 -2.29
CA PHE A 179 16.52 -12.91 -2.46
C PHE A 179 17.10 -13.56 -3.71
N ALA A 180 17.37 -12.79 -4.76
CA ALA A 180 18.01 -13.27 -5.98
C ALA A 180 19.53 -13.44 -5.79
N GLU A 181 20.18 -12.46 -5.17
CA GLU A 181 21.63 -12.42 -4.94
C GLU A 181 21.96 -12.12 -3.47
N PRO A 182 21.89 -13.15 -2.58
CA PRO A 182 22.00 -12.96 -1.13
C PRO A 182 23.38 -12.49 -0.63
N ASP A 183 24.39 -12.55 -1.48
CA ASP A 183 25.76 -12.12 -1.13
C ASP A 183 25.96 -10.60 -1.29
N HIS A 184 24.96 -9.89 -1.87
CA HIS A 184 24.97 -8.46 -2.07
C HIS A 184 24.12 -7.71 -1.03
N ASP A 185 24.72 -7.37 0.13
CA ASP A 185 24.03 -6.77 1.29
C ASP A 185 23.75 -5.27 1.24
N LYS A 186 24.19 -4.58 0.20
CA LYS A 186 24.21 -3.10 0.19
C LYS A 186 22.85 -2.40 0.19
N GLY A 187 21.74 -3.16 0.21
CA GLY A 187 20.38 -2.63 0.08
C GLY A 187 19.70 -2.25 1.41
N PHE A 188 20.10 -2.81 2.56
CA PHE A 188 19.31 -2.74 3.80
C PHE A 188 19.22 -1.35 4.41
N ILE A 189 20.27 -0.53 4.36
CA ILE A 189 20.19 0.88 4.76
C ILE A 189 19.16 1.63 3.92
N ARG A 190 19.11 1.37 2.60
CA ARG A 190 18.13 1.99 1.69
C ARG A 190 16.71 1.51 1.98
N ILE A 191 16.54 0.23 2.36
CA ILE A 191 15.25 -0.30 2.84
C ILE A 191 14.80 0.50 4.06
N GLY A 192 15.69 0.69 5.05
CA GLY A 192 15.39 1.48 6.24
C GLY A 192 15.00 2.91 5.93
N ILE A 193 15.77 3.61 5.09
CA ILE A 193 15.45 4.97 4.64
C ILE A 193 14.07 5.01 3.97
N SER A 194 13.80 4.07 3.09
CA SER A 194 12.53 4.01 2.38
C SER A 194 11.34 3.77 3.32
N LEU A 195 11.49 2.85 4.28
CA LEU A 195 10.48 2.61 5.31
C LEU A 195 10.29 3.81 6.22
N ALA A 196 11.34 4.58 6.55
CA ALA A 196 11.21 5.82 7.33
C ALA A 196 10.36 6.87 6.59
N LEU A 197 10.63 7.08 5.30
CA LEU A 197 9.85 8.00 4.48
C LEU A 197 8.39 7.54 4.37
N ALA A 198 8.15 6.25 4.10
CA ALA A 198 6.80 5.68 4.07
C ALA A 198 6.08 5.84 5.43
N PHE A 199 6.79 5.64 6.55
CA PHE A 199 6.25 5.79 7.91
C PHE A 199 5.71 7.20 8.15
N PHE A 200 6.41 8.22 7.71
CA PHE A 200 5.94 9.60 7.85
C PHE A 200 4.78 9.97 6.91
N PHE A 201 4.37 9.08 5.99
CA PHE A 201 3.10 9.18 5.29
C PHE A 201 2.01 8.35 5.97
N ALA A 202 2.19 7.04 6.07
CA ALA A 202 1.22 6.08 6.58
C ALA A 202 1.86 5.18 7.66
N PRO A 203 1.94 5.63 8.93
CA PRO A 203 2.72 4.98 9.97
C PRO A 203 2.29 3.53 10.24
N LEU A 204 1.00 3.27 10.43
CA LEU A 204 0.48 1.96 10.80
C LEU A 204 0.69 0.93 9.68
N VAL A 205 0.31 1.27 8.45
CA VAL A 205 0.50 0.43 7.27
C VAL A 205 1.98 0.13 7.03
N THR A 206 2.84 1.15 7.17
CA THR A 206 4.29 0.99 6.99
C THR A 206 4.90 0.10 8.06
N THR A 207 4.47 0.22 9.32
CA THR A 207 4.93 -0.64 10.41
C THR A 207 4.59 -2.09 10.11
N LEU A 208 3.35 -2.38 9.72
CA LEU A 208 2.94 -3.73 9.33
C LEU A 208 3.70 -4.24 8.11
N TYR A 209 3.94 -3.37 7.13
CA TYR A 209 4.73 -3.71 5.94
C TYR A 209 6.19 -4.01 6.27
N ALA A 210 6.79 -3.26 7.19
CA ALA A 210 8.13 -3.54 7.69
C ALA A 210 8.20 -4.92 8.36
N PHE A 211 7.22 -5.29 9.18
CA PHE A 211 7.12 -6.65 9.74
C PHE A 211 7.06 -7.71 8.66
N VAL A 212 6.26 -7.52 7.60
CA VAL A 212 6.18 -8.44 6.46
C VAL A 212 7.56 -8.64 5.83
N LEU A 213 8.27 -7.56 5.52
CA LEU A 213 9.59 -7.63 4.87
C LEU A 213 10.64 -8.26 5.79
N PHE A 214 10.72 -7.82 7.04
CA PHE A 214 11.72 -8.34 7.98
C PHE A 214 11.47 -9.78 8.38
N PHE A 215 10.20 -10.18 8.54
CA PHE A 215 9.86 -11.59 8.74
C PHE A 215 10.27 -12.44 7.54
N ALA A 216 10.00 -11.96 6.31
CA ALA A 216 10.38 -12.65 5.09
C ALA A 216 11.91 -12.80 4.95
N VAL A 217 12.67 -11.73 5.21
CA VAL A 217 14.13 -11.74 5.16
C VAL A 217 14.72 -12.66 6.26
N THR A 218 14.21 -12.56 7.48
CA THR A 218 14.69 -13.39 8.60
C THR A 218 14.42 -14.87 8.34
N ALA A 219 13.21 -15.24 7.93
CA ALA A 219 12.87 -16.63 7.63
C ALA A 219 13.67 -17.17 6.45
N PHE A 220 13.97 -16.35 5.44
CA PHE A 220 14.86 -16.70 4.35
C PHE A 220 16.28 -17.00 4.84
N ASN A 221 16.84 -16.16 5.72
CA ASN A 221 18.18 -16.35 6.28
C ASN A 221 18.23 -17.58 7.22
N VAL A 222 17.19 -17.83 8.03
CA VAL A 222 17.07 -19.04 8.86
C VAL A 222 17.08 -20.29 7.97
N GLY A 223 16.35 -20.28 6.87
CA GLY A 223 16.34 -21.41 5.92
C GLY A 223 17.70 -21.67 5.24
N ARG A 224 18.63 -20.71 5.29
CA ARG A 224 20.02 -20.82 4.83
C ARG A 224 21.02 -21.08 5.96
N ASN A 225 20.57 -21.30 7.19
CA ASN A 225 21.41 -21.43 8.41
C ASN A 225 22.31 -20.19 8.66
N ASN A 226 21.83 -18.99 8.30
CA ASN A 226 22.60 -17.74 8.41
C ASN A 226 21.82 -16.64 9.17
N LEU A 227 21.37 -16.98 10.39
CA LEU A 227 20.57 -16.07 11.24
C LEU A 227 21.33 -14.81 11.64
N THR A 228 22.62 -14.92 11.95
CA THR A 228 23.49 -13.79 12.33
C THR A 228 23.53 -12.71 11.26
N HIS A 229 23.55 -13.13 10.01
CA HIS A 229 23.49 -12.21 8.86
C HIS A 229 22.16 -11.47 8.79
N GLY A 230 21.04 -12.16 9.06
CA GLY A 230 19.73 -11.53 9.16
C GLY A 230 19.64 -10.46 10.24
N LEU A 231 20.28 -10.68 11.41
CA LEU A 231 20.35 -9.67 12.46
C LEU A 231 21.15 -8.43 12.03
N TYR A 232 22.31 -8.63 11.39
CA TYR A 232 23.07 -7.52 10.83
C TYR A 232 22.24 -6.67 9.85
N GLN A 233 21.49 -7.31 8.97
CA GLN A 233 20.61 -6.66 8.00
C GLN A 233 19.49 -5.86 8.68
N PHE A 234 18.91 -6.40 9.75
CA PHE A 234 17.94 -5.71 10.58
C PHE A 234 18.51 -4.44 11.20
N PHE A 235 19.71 -4.51 11.80
CA PHE A 235 20.38 -3.32 12.35
C PHE A 235 20.77 -2.30 11.26
N ALA A 236 21.20 -2.75 10.09
CA ALA A 236 21.50 -1.86 8.96
C ALA A 236 20.24 -1.11 8.48
N ALA A 237 19.10 -1.80 8.42
CA ALA A 237 17.83 -1.16 8.10
C ALA A 237 17.37 -0.20 9.22
N GLY A 238 17.53 -0.58 10.50
CA GLY A 238 17.27 0.29 11.64
C GLY A 238 18.10 1.58 11.61
N LEU A 239 19.37 1.47 11.27
CA LEU A 239 20.24 2.64 11.06
C LEU A 239 19.69 3.53 9.92
N GLY A 240 19.36 2.93 8.77
CA GLY A 240 18.76 3.65 7.65
C GLY A 240 17.45 4.36 8.02
N PHE A 241 16.59 3.70 8.78
CA PHE A 241 15.35 4.27 9.31
C PHE A 241 15.63 5.48 10.21
N SER A 242 16.59 5.38 11.10
CA SER A 242 16.94 6.41 12.07
C SER A 242 17.41 7.71 11.40
N ILE A 243 18.05 7.64 10.24
CA ILE A 243 18.55 8.82 9.50
C ILE A 243 17.43 9.83 9.21
N PHE A 244 16.23 9.37 8.88
CA PHE A 244 15.09 10.23 8.61
C PHE A 244 14.13 10.34 9.81
N PHE A 245 14.02 9.28 10.62
CA PHE A 245 13.12 9.26 11.75
C PHE A 245 13.48 10.34 12.79
N TYR A 246 14.75 10.47 13.16
CA TYR A 246 15.15 11.46 14.17
C TYR A 246 14.99 12.91 13.70
N PRO A 247 15.45 13.35 12.52
CA PRO A 247 15.26 14.73 12.10
C PRO A 247 13.78 15.14 11.96
N ILE A 248 12.94 14.27 11.38
CA ILE A 248 11.53 14.57 11.19
C ILE A 248 10.77 14.46 12.52
N GLY A 249 11.05 13.43 13.32
CA GLY A 249 10.46 13.26 14.66
C GLY A 249 10.87 14.36 15.62
N TYR A 250 12.08 14.90 15.51
CA TYR A 250 12.53 16.05 16.30
C TYR A 250 11.65 17.28 16.10
N TYR A 251 11.09 17.50 14.92
CA TYR A 251 10.16 18.60 14.69
C TYR A 251 8.93 18.50 15.60
N THR A 252 8.33 17.32 15.76
CA THR A 252 7.18 17.13 16.66
C THR A 252 7.57 17.29 18.12
N ALA A 253 8.77 16.86 18.50
CA ALA A 253 9.31 17.08 19.85
C ALA A 253 9.56 18.57 20.12
N TYR A 254 10.14 19.29 19.17
CA TYR A 254 10.35 20.75 19.25
C TYR A 254 9.03 21.53 19.39
N LYS A 255 7.98 21.11 18.69
CA LYS A 255 6.62 21.67 18.80
C LYS A 255 5.87 21.23 20.06
N GLY A 256 6.41 20.31 20.87
CA GLY A 256 5.73 19.78 22.05
C GLY A 256 4.58 18.81 21.71
N SER A 257 4.42 18.41 20.45
CA SER A 257 3.32 17.58 19.98
C SER A 257 3.69 16.09 19.83
N PHE A 258 4.90 15.67 20.22
CA PHE A 258 5.40 14.30 19.99
C PHE A 258 4.52 13.22 20.66
N GLY A 259 4.12 13.44 21.93
CA GLY A 259 3.25 12.50 22.64
C GLY A 259 1.88 12.37 21.96
N ASN A 260 1.28 13.52 21.60
CA ASN A 260 0.01 13.56 20.89
C ASN A 260 0.10 12.90 19.51
N ALA A 261 1.21 13.10 18.79
CA ALA A 261 1.43 12.47 17.50
C ALA A 261 1.43 10.94 17.62
N ILE A 262 2.12 10.38 18.63
CA ILE A 262 2.14 8.93 18.86
C ILE A 262 0.74 8.43 19.22
N SER A 263 0.03 9.06 20.16
CA SER A 263 -1.30 8.60 20.57
C SER A 263 -2.30 8.67 19.41
N GLN A 264 -2.28 9.72 18.61
CA GLN A 264 -3.18 9.87 17.46
C GLN A 264 -2.86 8.89 16.33
N ILE A 265 -1.58 8.62 16.05
CA ILE A 265 -1.16 7.60 15.08
C ILE A 265 -1.58 6.19 15.51
N LEU A 266 -1.56 5.91 16.82
CA LEU A 266 -1.95 4.61 17.36
C LEU A 266 -3.47 4.48 17.60
N TYR A 267 -4.22 5.56 17.46
CA TYR A 267 -5.68 5.58 17.66
C TYR A 267 -6.44 4.44 16.94
N PRO A 268 -6.10 4.02 15.71
CA PRO A 268 -6.79 2.88 15.09
C PRO A 268 -6.69 1.58 15.90
N LEU A 269 -5.66 1.43 16.76
CA LEU A 269 -5.54 0.30 17.69
C LEU A 269 -6.38 0.54 18.95
N ASP A 270 -6.49 1.78 19.42
CA ASP A 270 -7.30 2.15 20.58
C ASP A 270 -8.80 2.07 20.28
N SER A 271 -9.19 2.26 19.00
CA SER A 271 -10.59 2.13 18.55
C SER A 271 -11.09 0.68 18.49
N LEU A 272 -10.23 -0.31 18.73
CA LEU A 272 -10.61 -1.73 18.68
C LEU A 272 -11.44 -2.14 19.89
N ASN A 273 -12.59 -2.72 19.64
CA ASN A 273 -13.41 -3.28 20.69
C ASN A 273 -13.83 -4.73 20.36
N PHE A 274 -13.26 -5.66 21.08
CA PHE A 274 -13.51 -7.10 20.90
C PHE A 274 -14.69 -7.62 21.71
N THR A 275 -15.21 -6.85 22.68
CA THR A 275 -16.21 -7.33 23.63
C THR A 275 -17.59 -6.74 23.43
N SER A 276 -17.69 -5.47 23.05
CA SER A 276 -18.96 -4.73 23.02
C SER A 276 -19.07 -3.76 21.85
N ASN A 277 -18.63 -4.17 20.66
CA ASN A 277 -18.78 -3.34 19.46
C ASN A 277 -20.22 -3.44 18.92
N PRO A 278 -21.04 -2.40 19.03
CA PRO A 278 -22.43 -2.44 18.56
C PRO A 278 -22.53 -2.53 17.02
N GLY A 279 -21.51 -2.09 16.29
CA GLY A 279 -21.43 -2.16 14.82
C GLY A 279 -20.74 -3.41 14.29
N LEU A 280 -20.37 -4.38 15.15
CA LEU A 280 -19.57 -5.53 14.72
C LEU A 280 -20.19 -6.32 13.56
N LEU A 281 -21.51 -6.56 13.60
CA LEU A 281 -22.19 -7.30 12.53
C LEU A 281 -22.12 -6.53 11.21
N ASP A 282 -22.37 -5.24 11.25
CA ASP A 282 -22.33 -4.37 10.06
C ASP A 282 -20.91 -4.29 9.48
N ASN A 283 -19.90 -4.19 10.33
CA ASN A 283 -18.49 -4.23 9.94
C ASN A 283 -18.11 -5.58 9.29
N ILE A 284 -18.51 -6.72 9.90
CA ILE A 284 -18.27 -8.05 9.32
C ILE A 284 -18.94 -8.17 7.96
N LEU A 285 -20.18 -7.75 7.85
CA LEU A 285 -20.91 -7.81 6.58
C LEU A 285 -20.26 -6.91 5.54
N PHE A 286 -19.94 -5.67 5.88
CA PHE A 286 -19.36 -4.72 4.94
C PHE A 286 -17.94 -5.11 4.51
N TYR A 287 -17.00 -5.13 5.45
CA TYR A 287 -15.58 -5.39 5.15
C TYR A 287 -15.33 -6.84 4.76
N GLY A 288 -16.02 -7.80 5.38
CA GLY A 288 -15.88 -9.22 5.07
C GLY A 288 -16.42 -9.56 3.69
N LEU A 289 -17.62 -9.12 3.32
CA LEU A 289 -18.18 -9.36 1.99
C LEU A 289 -17.39 -8.64 0.91
N LEU A 290 -16.93 -7.41 1.17
CA LEU A 290 -16.09 -6.66 0.24
C LEU A 290 -14.72 -7.33 0.03
N ALA A 291 -14.11 -7.84 1.11
CA ALA A 291 -12.84 -8.58 1.01
C ALA A 291 -13.00 -9.91 0.24
N ILE A 292 -14.14 -10.62 0.42
CA ILE A 292 -14.45 -11.82 -0.36
C ILE A 292 -14.64 -11.45 -1.83
N ALA A 293 -15.44 -10.43 -2.10
CA ALA A 293 -15.77 -10.01 -3.46
C ALA A 293 -14.52 -9.48 -4.22
N LEU A 294 -13.65 -8.71 -3.57
CA LEU A 294 -12.36 -8.29 -4.13
C LEU A 294 -11.38 -9.45 -4.35
N GLY A 295 -11.64 -10.61 -3.77
CA GLY A 295 -10.72 -11.75 -3.80
C GLY A 295 -9.55 -11.62 -2.82
N ALA A 296 -9.57 -10.65 -1.90
CA ALA A 296 -8.52 -10.44 -0.91
C ALA A 296 -8.34 -11.67 0.00
N LEU A 297 -9.44 -12.25 0.50
CA LEU A 297 -9.40 -13.49 1.28
C LEU A 297 -8.90 -14.67 0.44
N THR A 298 -9.34 -14.80 -0.82
CA THR A 298 -8.85 -15.87 -1.71
C THR A 298 -7.34 -15.74 -1.95
N LEU A 299 -6.83 -14.52 -2.14
CA LEU A 299 -5.40 -14.26 -2.26
C LEU A 299 -4.66 -14.59 -0.96
N ALA A 300 -5.21 -14.21 0.21
CA ALA A 300 -4.62 -14.51 1.50
C ALA A 300 -4.58 -16.04 1.77
N PHE A 301 -5.68 -16.75 1.58
CA PHE A 301 -5.72 -18.21 1.74
C PHE A 301 -4.75 -18.92 0.79
N THR A 302 -4.74 -18.55 -0.48
CA THR A 302 -3.76 -19.13 -1.43
C THR A 302 -2.33 -18.75 -1.06
N GLY A 303 -2.12 -17.57 -0.49
CA GLY A 303 -0.83 -17.13 0.05
C GLY A 303 -0.33 -17.99 1.20
N LEU A 304 -1.23 -18.42 2.09
CA LEU A 304 -0.90 -19.24 3.27
C LEU A 304 -0.64 -20.73 2.92
N PHE A 305 -1.45 -21.29 2.03
CA PHE A 305 -1.51 -22.76 1.88
C PHE A 305 -0.92 -23.29 0.56
N GLN A 306 -0.65 -22.44 -0.42
CA GLN A 306 -0.10 -22.86 -1.68
C GLN A 306 1.40 -23.16 -1.57
N SER A 307 1.82 -24.37 -1.98
CA SER A 307 3.24 -24.74 -2.06
C SER A 307 3.98 -23.86 -3.07
N LYS A 308 5.03 -23.20 -2.63
CA LYS A 308 5.86 -22.28 -3.41
C LYS A 308 7.33 -22.45 -3.01
N PRO A 309 8.29 -22.00 -3.84
CA PRO A 309 9.69 -21.90 -3.40
C PRO A 309 9.80 -21.08 -2.11
N LEU A 310 10.73 -21.43 -1.22
CA LEU A 310 10.89 -20.82 0.11
C LEU A 310 10.82 -19.30 0.09
N LYS A 311 11.55 -18.65 -0.81
CA LYS A 311 11.59 -17.19 -0.99
C LYS A 311 10.21 -16.55 -1.18
N GLN A 312 9.39 -17.18 -2.03
CA GLN A 312 8.03 -16.68 -2.34
C GLN A 312 7.01 -17.11 -1.29
N SER A 313 7.19 -18.28 -0.71
CA SER A 313 6.31 -18.80 0.34
C SER A 313 6.32 -17.89 1.55
N VAL A 314 7.51 -17.52 2.04
CA VAL A 314 7.64 -16.67 3.23
C VAL A 314 7.04 -15.28 2.98
N LEU A 315 7.36 -14.65 1.85
CA LEU A 315 6.80 -13.36 1.49
C LEU A 315 5.26 -13.41 1.32
N SER A 316 4.76 -14.49 0.74
CA SER A 316 3.33 -14.69 0.56
C SER A 316 2.58 -14.93 1.87
N ILE A 317 3.14 -15.75 2.77
CA ILE A 317 2.55 -16.03 4.09
C ILE A 317 2.51 -14.76 4.93
N SER A 318 3.61 -14.01 5.02
CA SER A 318 3.66 -12.79 5.82
C SER A 318 2.70 -11.71 5.27
N ALA A 319 2.60 -11.55 3.95
CA ALA A 319 1.63 -10.63 3.34
C ALA A 319 0.18 -11.08 3.57
N ALA A 320 -0.10 -12.39 3.53
CA ALA A 320 -1.42 -12.92 3.82
C ALA A 320 -1.85 -12.69 5.28
N ILE A 321 -0.92 -12.87 6.22
CA ILE A 321 -1.16 -12.53 7.63
C ILE A 321 -1.45 -11.04 7.78
N ALA A 322 -0.70 -10.17 7.08
CA ALA A 322 -0.93 -8.73 7.11
C ALA A 322 -2.32 -8.34 6.57
N VAL A 323 -2.78 -8.96 5.47
CA VAL A 323 -4.15 -8.76 4.96
C VAL A 323 -5.19 -9.12 6.02
N ILE A 324 -5.01 -10.27 6.70
CA ILE A 324 -5.93 -10.69 7.76
C ILE A 324 -5.90 -9.71 8.92
N LEU A 325 -4.72 -9.23 9.34
CA LEU A 325 -4.59 -8.25 10.43
C LEU A 325 -5.28 -6.93 10.08
N VAL A 326 -5.09 -6.38 8.88
CA VAL A 326 -5.79 -5.16 8.45
C VAL A 326 -7.30 -5.37 8.47
N LEU A 327 -7.81 -6.51 7.97
CA LEU A 327 -9.24 -6.82 8.03
C LEU A 327 -9.76 -6.94 9.48
N VAL A 328 -8.98 -7.51 10.37
CA VAL A 328 -9.34 -7.59 11.81
C VAL A 328 -9.41 -6.18 12.41
N LEU A 329 -8.44 -5.30 12.10
CA LEU A 329 -8.47 -3.91 12.56
C LEU A 329 -9.77 -3.20 12.11
N GLU A 330 -10.15 -3.34 10.84
CA GLU A 330 -11.34 -2.69 10.31
C GLU A 330 -12.65 -3.29 10.86
N ILE A 331 -12.72 -4.62 11.00
CA ILE A 331 -13.92 -5.31 11.51
C ILE A 331 -14.18 -4.98 12.96
N PHE A 332 -13.16 -4.92 13.80
CA PHE A 332 -13.29 -4.67 15.24
C PHE A 332 -13.21 -3.19 15.61
N SER A 333 -12.95 -2.29 14.65
CA SER A 333 -13.01 -0.85 14.87
C SER A 333 -14.43 -0.40 15.25
N THR A 334 -14.53 0.53 16.19
CA THR A 334 -15.79 1.19 16.56
C THR A 334 -16.09 2.41 15.69
N ASP A 335 -15.18 2.81 14.83
CA ASP A 335 -15.33 3.97 13.97
C ASP A 335 -16.38 3.77 12.87
N LEU A 336 -16.77 4.87 12.23
CA LEU A 336 -17.72 4.86 11.12
C LEU A 336 -17.23 3.96 9.99
N ILE A 337 -18.12 3.09 9.50
CA ILE A 337 -17.87 2.22 8.34
C ILE A 337 -17.53 3.07 7.12
N ASN A 338 -16.35 2.82 6.55
CA ASN A 338 -15.88 3.56 5.39
C ASN A 338 -15.07 2.66 4.43
N GLY A 339 -15.52 2.57 3.19
CA GLY A 339 -14.85 1.78 2.15
C GLY A 339 -13.45 2.27 1.79
N SER A 340 -13.13 3.54 2.05
CA SER A 340 -11.81 4.12 1.79
C SER A 340 -10.70 3.48 2.63
N ARG A 341 -10.99 2.97 3.82
CA ARG A 341 -10.02 2.28 4.67
C ARG A 341 -9.46 1.01 4.04
N MET A 342 -10.20 0.40 3.11
CA MET A 342 -9.71 -0.76 2.35
C MET A 342 -8.46 -0.44 1.49
N VAL A 343 -8.11 0.82 1.29
CA VAL A 343 -6.85 1.22 0.62
C VAL A 343 -5.61 0.70 1.35
N GLU A 344 -5.70 0.47 2.67
CA GLU A 344 -4.62 -0.08 3.48
C GLU A 344 -4.25 -1.53 3.10
N LEU A 345 -5.15 -2.26 2.45
CA LEU A 345 -4.87 -3.59 1.91
C LEU A 345 -3.98 -3.55 0.66
N LEU A 346 -3.95 -2.45 -0.08
CA LEU A 346 -3.35 -2.36 -1.41
C LEU A 346 -1.86 -2.77 -1.45
N PRO A 347 -0.97 -2.34 -0.53
CA PRO A 347 0.43 -2.77 -0.56
C PRO A 347 0.60 -4.28 -0.35
N PHE A 348 -0.20 -4.89 0.52
CA PHE A 348 -0.14 -6.33 0.83
C PHE A 348 -0.75 -7.19 -0.28
N LEU A 349 -1.88 -6.75 -0.85
CA LEU A 349 -2.47 -7.39 -2.03
C LEU A 349 -1.52 -7.37 -3.22
N SER A 350 -0.74 -6.29 -3.37
CA SER A 350 0.28 -6.20 -4.42
C SER A 350 1.37 -7.26 -4.24
N ILE A 351 1.83 -7.53 -3.01
CA ILE A 351 2.77 -8.62 -2.73
C ILE A 351 2.14 -9.97 -3.06
N LEU A 352 0.90 -10.20 -2.66
CA LEU A 352 0.21 -11.47 -2.94
C LEU A 352 0.02 -11.69 -4.44
N LEU A 353 -0.31 -10.65 -5.20
CA LEU A 353 -0.39 -10.70 -6.67
C LEU A 353 0.96 -11.07 -7.29
N LEU A 354 2.06 -10.44 -6.86
CA LEU A 354 3.41 -10.74 -7.32
C LEU A 354 3.78 -12.20 -7.10
N THR A 355 3.51 -12.74 -5.92
CA THR A 355 3.84 -14.14 -5.58
C THR A 355 2.95 -15.15 -6.27
N ARG A 356 1.74 -14.78 -6.69
CA ARG A 356 0.77 -15.67 -7.36
C ARG A 356 1.03 -15.82 -8.86
N ILE A 357 1.50 -14.79 -9.55
CA ILE A 357 1.64 -14.80 -11.01
C ILE A 357 2.65 -15.86 -11.47
N ARG A 358 3.75 -16.03 -10.76
CA ARG A 358 4.75 -17.05 -11.09
C ARG A 358 4.21 -18.48 -10.97
N THR A 359 3.32 -18.76 -10.03
CA THR A 359 2.70 -20.08 -9.86
C THR A 359 1.71 -20.42 -10.95
N TRP A 360 1.00 -19.46 -11.49
CA TRP A 360 0.02 -19.69 -12.56
C TRP A 360 0.66 -20.16 -13.86
N GLU A 361 1.85 -19.70 -14.22
CA GLU A 361 2.54 -20.16 -15.42
C GLU A 361 3.10 -21.57 -15.28
N PHE A 362 3.66 -21.91 -14.12
CA PHE A 362 4.12 -23.29 -13.87
C PHE A 362 2.96 -24.28 -13.91
N GLU A 363 1.82 -23.96 -13.30
CA GLU A 363 0.62 -24.79 -13.38
C GLU A 363 0.02 -24.83 -14.79
N GLY A 364 0.02 -23.72 -15.50
CA GLY A 364 -0.44 -23.61 -16.88
C GLY A 364 0.42 -24.40 -17.86
N ALA A 365 1.73 -24.41 -17.70
CA ALA A 365 2.66 -25.15 -18.55
C ALA A 365 2.58 -26.67 -18.30
N SER A 366 2.44 -27.11 -17.06
CA SER A 366 2.26 -28.51 -16.72
C SER A 366 0.89 -29.05 -17.14
N ARG A 367 -0.16 -28.25 -17.08
CA ARG A 367 -1.51 -28.57 -17.56
C ARG A 367 -1.62 -28.54 -19.10
N ARG A 368 -0.92 -27.64 -19.79
CA ARG A 368 -0.88 -27.59 -21.26
C ARG A 368 -0.26 -28.85 -21.89
N ARG A 369 0.67 -29.50 -21.24
CA ARG A 369 1.19 -30.81 -21.69
C ARG A 369 0.15 -31.94 -21.57
N ARG A 370 -0.88 -31.77 -20.69
CA ARG A 370 -1.93 -32.80 -20.49
C ARG A 370 -3.24 -32.54 -21.23
N ARG A 371 -3.54 -31.32 -21.69
CA ARG A 371 -4.81 -31.04 -22.37
C ARG A 371 -4.64 -29.95 -23.43
N ARG A 372 -4.61 -30.34 -24.64
CA ARG A 372 -4.74 -29.52 -25.86
C ARG A 372 -6.23 -29.16 -26.06
N GLU A 373 -6.88 -28.58 -25.07
CA GLU A 373 -8.18 -27.90 -25.23
C GLU A 373 -7.94 -26.42 -25.04
N GLU A 374 -8.10 -25.67 -26.12
CA GLU A 374 -8.14 -24.19 -26.12
C GLU A 374 -9.34 -23.72 -25.31
N THR A 375 -9.17 -23.60 -23.99
CA THR A 375 -10.15 -22.93 -23.16
C THR A 375 -10.03 -21.42 -23.41
N SER A 376 -11.09 -20.82 -23.94
CA SER A 376 -11.19 -19.36 -24.11
C SER A 376 -10.79 -18.67 -22.81
N PRO A 377 -9.95 -17.61 -22.84
CA PRO A 377 -9.59 -16.81 -21.66
C PRO A 377 -10.83 -16.36 -20.86
N TRP A 378 -11.92 -16.02 -21.53
CA TRP A 378 -13.21 -15.66 -20.94
C TRP A 378 -13.88 -16.81 -20.19
N GLY A 379 -13.82 -18.03 -20.73
CA GLY A 379 -14.39 -19.20 -20.05
C GLY A 379 -13.66 -19.53 -18.73
N THR A 380 -12.34 -19.34 -18.69
CA THR A 380 -11.56 -19.51 -17.46
C THR A 380 -11.86 -18.39 -16.45
N PHE A 381 -12.09 -17.18 -16.92
CA PHE A 381 -12.43 -16.01 -16.11
C PHE A 381 -13.81 -16.16 -15.44
N VAL A 382 -14.83 -16.56 -16.19
CA VAL A 382 -16.20 -16.76 -15.66
C VAL A 382 -16.28 -17.99 -14.74
N LYS A 383 -15.61 -19.10 -15.08
CA LYS A 383 -15.55 -20.29 -14.23
C LYS A 383 -14.77 -20.08 -12.93
N GLY A 384 -13.86 -19.09 -12.89
CA GLY A 384 -13.10 -18.72 -11.70
C GLY A 384 -13.77 -17.68 -10.79
N ASN A 385 -15.07 -17.37 -10.98
CA ASN A 385 -15.81 -16.34 -10.23
C ASN A 385 -15.17 -14.94 -10.30
N ALA A 386 -14.43 -14.63 -11.35
CA ALA A 386 -13.73 -13.36 -11.50
C ALA A 386 -14.68 -12.16 -11.72
N TYR A 387 -15.97 -12.42 -11.94
CA TYR A 387 -17.02 -11.37 -11.95
C TYR A 387 -17.21 -10.70 -10.58
N LEU A 388 -16.96 -11.42 -9.46
CA LEU A 388 -17.11 -10.85 -8.12
C LEU A 388 -16.16 -9.67 -7.86
N PRO A 389 -14.86 -9.72 -8.16
CA PRO A 389 -13.99 -8.55 -8.07
C PRO A 389 -14.48 -7.36 -8.90
N ILE A 390 -15.00 -7.60 -10.11
CA ILE A 390 -15.54 -6.53 -10.97
C ILE A 390 -16.75 -5.89 -10.30
N LEU A 391 -17.69 -6.68 -9.76
CA LEU A 391 -18.85 -6.15 -9.04
C LEU A 391 -18.45 -5.35 -7.81
N ALA A 392 -17.46 -5.83 -7.04
CA ALA A 392 -16.92 -5.09 -5.89
C ALA A 392 -16.32 -3.74 -6.30
N LEU A 393 -15.55 -3.70 -7.39
CA LEU A 393 -15.00 -2.47 -7.93
C LEU A 393 -16.09 -1.50 -8.39
N VAL A 394 -17.09 -2.01 -9.12
CA VAL A 394 -18.26 -1.22 -9.55
C VAL A 394 -19.01 -0.66 -8.34
N TYR A 395 -19.20 -1.46 -7.28
CA TYR A 395 -19.82 -1.00 -6.04
C TYR A 395 -19.04 0.14 -5.40
N LEU A 396 -17.72 0.03 -5.27
CA LEU A 396 -16.87 1.09 -4.68
C LEU A 396 -16.96 2.43 -5.43
N PHE A 397 -17.17 2.39 -6.75
CA PHE A 397 -17.38 3.62 -7.53
C PHE A 397 -18.83 4.15 -7.43
N LEU A 398 -19.81 3.27 -7.50
CA LEU A 398 -21.23 3.68 -7.57
C LEU A 398 -21.81 4.04 -6.21
N ALA A 399 -21.41 3.38 -5.13
CA ALA A 399 -21.99 3.62 -3.82
C ALA A 399 -21.91 5.07 -3.34
N PRO A 400 -20.78 5.78 -3.45
CA PRO A 400 -20.70 7.20 -3.09
C PRO A 400 -21.55 8.09 -4.00
N VAL A 401 -21.63 7.78 -5.30
CA VAL A 401 -22.45 8.53 -6.27
C VAL A 401 -23.93 8.39 -5.94
N VAL A 402 -24.40 7.14 -5.74
CA VAL A 402 -25.80 6.85 -5.38
C VAL A 402 -26.13 7.46 -4.03
N SER A 403 -25.25 7.33 -3.03
CA SER A 403 -25.46 7.93 -1.71
C SER A 403 -25.68 9.45 -1.81
N ARG A 404 -24.78 10.16 -2.50
CA ARG A 404 -24.84 11.62 -2.59
C ARG A 404 -26.01 12.14 -3.41
N TYR A 405 -26.24 11.60 -4.60
CA TYR A 405 -27.14 12.19 -5.58
C TYR A 405 -28.56 11.61 -5.55
N LEU A 406 -28.74 10.41 -5.01
CA LEU A 406 -30.05 9.75 -4.96
C LEU A 406 -30.58 9.59 -3.54
N LEU A 407 -29.76 9.10 -2.59
CA LEU A 407 -30.26 8.79 -1.25
C LEU A 407 -30.26 10.00 -0.32
N HIS A 408 -29.26 10.86 -0.42
CA HIS A 408 -29.04 11.97 0.53
C HIS A 408 -28.93 13.34 -0.16
N ALA A 409 -29.50 13.49 -1.37
CA ALA A 409 -29.41 14.74 -2.14
C ALA A 409 -29.95 15.95 -1.38
N GLU A 410 -31.09 15.82 -0.70
CA GLU A 410 -31.70 16.90 0.09
C GLU A 410 -30.80 17.32 1.26
N GLN A 411 -30.23 16.35 1.98
CA GLN A 411 -29.32 16.65 3.11
C GLN A 411 -28.06 17.44 2.65
N TYR A 412 -27.55 17.14 1.46
CA TYR A 412 -26.42 17.87 0.89
C TYR A 412 -26.80 19.30 0.47
N GLN A 413 -28.03 19.50 -0.03
CA GLN A 413 -28.55 20.85 -0.35
C GLN A 413 -28.76 21.67 0.94
N GLU A 414 -29.39 21.10 1.97
CA GLU A 414 -29.56 21.72 3.28
C GLU A 414 -28.21 22.11 3.88
N ARG A 415 -27.22 21.22 3.82
CA ARG A 415 -25.85 21.51 4.28
C ARG A 415 -25.27 22.75 3.59
N THR A 416 -25.37 22.83 2.27
CA THR A 416 -24.88 23.99 1.51
C THR A 416 -25.59 25.29 1.92
N GLY A 417 -26.89 25.21 2.23
CA GLY A 417 -27.65 26.33 2.76
C GLY A 417 -27.16 26.77 4.14
N ILE A 418 -26.89 25.80 5.04
CA ILE A 418 -26.34 26.06 6.38
C ILE A 418 -24.94 26.68 6.28
N GLU A 419 -24.07 26.15 5.42
CA GLU A 419 -22.71 26.66 5.22
C GLU A 419 -22.72 28.13 4.76
N THR A 420 -23.59 28.48 3.82
CA THR A 420 -23.78 29.83 3.34
C THR A 420 -24.28 30.77 4.43
N LYS A 421 -25.25 30.32 5.23
CA LYS A 421 -25.81 31.07 6.35
C LYS A 421 -24.76 31.30 7.44
N VAL A 422 -24.03 30.26 7.84
CA VAL A 422 -22.94 30.38 8.82
C VAL A 422 -21.89 31.38 8.35
N LYS A 423 -21.47 31.30 7.06
CA LYS A 423 -20.52 32.27 6.51
C LYS A 423 -21.01 33.71 6.56
N GLY A 424 -22.33 33.97 6.38
CA GLY A 424 -22.94 35.27 6.39
C GLY A 424 -23.18 35.86 7.81
N GLU A 425 -23.53 35.00 8.78
CA GLU A 425 -23.93 35.42 10.14
C GLU A 425 -22.79 35.41 11.15
N THR A 426 -21.60 34.84 10.81
CA THR A 426 -20.45 34.79 11.72
C THR A 426 -19.27 35.59 11.18
N GLN A 427 -18.35 36.01 12.08
CA GLN A 427 -17.11 36.70 11.70
C GLN A 427 -16.02 35.71 11.29
N ALA A 428 -15.05 36.12 10.49
CA ALA A 428 -13.94 35.28 10.04
C ALA A 428 -13.06 34.75 11.19
N THR A 429 -13.09 35.40 12.32
CA THR A 429 -12.36 35.03 13.56
C THR A 429 -13.11 34.03 14.42
N ASP A 430 -14.41 33.85 14.16
CA ASP A 430 -15.24 32.94 14.96
C ASP A 430 -14.88 31.50 14.69
N ARG A 431 -14.93 30.67 15.73
CA ARG A 431 -14.76 29.25 15.66
C ARG A 431 -16.10 28.55 15.75
N ILE A 432 -16.31 27.56 14.88
CA ILE A 432 -17.56 26.80 14.83
C ILE A 432 -17.31 25.33 15.20
N TYR A 433 -18.36 24.66 15.62
CA TYR A 433 -18.36 23.23 15.84
C TYR A 433 -19.43 22.59 14.96
N VAL A 434 -19.02 21.61 14.14
CA VAL A 434 -19.89 20.91 13.18
C VAL A 434 -20.12 19.49 13.64
N TRP A 435 -21.38 19.14 13.92
CA TRP A 435 -21.78 17.77 14.27
C TRP A 435 -22.24 17.05 13.01
N ASP A 436 -21.29 16.62 12.18
CA ASP A 436 -21.56 15.91 10.92
C ASP A 436 -20.46 14.88 10.64
N ASN A 437 -20.73 13.96 9.70
CA ASN A 437 -19.74 13.00 9.19
C ASN A 437 -18.71 13.65 8.27
N LEU A 438 -19.05 14.79 7.63
CA LEU A 438 -18.19 15.51 6.71
C LEU A 438 -17.72 16.82 7.33
N THR A 439 -16.42 17.04 7.29
CA THR A 439 -15.78 18.27 7.79
C THR A 439 -15.69 19.38 6.73
N SER A 440 -16.25 19.13 5.53
CA SER A 440 -16.25 20.11 4.42
C SER A 440 -16.88 21.46 4.80
N SER A 441 -17.84 21.45 5.71
CA SER A 441 -18.56 22.65 6.15
C SER A 441 -17.68 23.69 6.82
N TYR A 442 -16.60 23.28 7.52
CA TYR A 442 -15.62 24.22 8.08
C TYR A 442 -14.93 25.05 6.98
N LYS A 443 -14.48 24.35 5.92
CA LYS A 443 -13.79 25.00 4.81
C LYS A 443 -14.73 25.79 3.92
N ALA A 444 -15.96 25.28 3.68
CA ALA A 444 -16.97 25.98 2.90
C ALA A 444 -17.44 27.28 3.55
N SER A 445 -17.62 27.28 4.88
CA SER A 445 -17.92 28.48 5.66
C SER A 445 -16.71 29.38 5.92
N GLU A 446 -15.49 28.92 5.59
CA GLU A 446 -14.21 29.60 5.91
C GLU A 446 -14.04 29.90 7.40
N ARG A 447 -14.40 28.92 8.25
CA ARG A 447 -14.31 29.04 9.71
C ARG A 447 -13.39 27.98 10.30
N LEU A 448 -12.67 28.37 11.35
CA LEU A 448 -11.84 27.41 12.08
C LEU A 448 -12.70 26.59 13.04
N ALA A 449 -12.29 25.36 13.26
CA ALA A 449 -12.93 24.48 14.23
C ALA A 449 -12.70 24.96 15.66
N ALA A 450 -13.71 24.81 16.50
CA ALA A 450 -13.64 25.09 17.93
C ALA A 450 -13.05 23.95 18.75
N SER A 451 -12.94 22.73 18.15
CA SER A 451 -12.42 21.53 18.78
C SER A 451 -11.30 20.92 17.95
N GLN A 452 -10.38 20.23 18.63
CA GLN A 452 -9.34 19.43 18.00
C GLN A 452 -9.96 18.26 17.20
N LEU A 453 -11.01 17.65 17.75
CA LEU A 453 -11.80 16.62 17.09
C LEU A 453 -12.79 17.28 16.14
N LEU A 454 -12.56 17.13 14.84
CA LEU A 454 -13.31 17.81 13.79
C LEU A 454 -14.67 17.18 13.52
N SER A 455 -14.77 15.87 13.67
CA SER A 455 -16.02 15.12 13.54
C SER A 455 -16.07 14.00 14.58
N PRO A 456 -16.98 14.07 15.54
CA PRO A 456 -17.12 13.04 16.57
C PRO A 456 -17.59 11.69 15.99
N ARG A 457 -18.24 11.73 14.84
CA ARG A 457 -18.72 10.48 14.18
C ARG A 457 -17.63 9.72 13.45
N LEU A 458 -16.52 10.36 13.09
CA LEU A 458 -15.38 9.67 12.46
C LEU A 458 -14.53 8.90 13.47
N HIS A 459 -14.48 9.38 14.71
CA HIS A 459 -13.60 8.88 15.76
C HIS A 459 -14.40 8.59 17.04
N THR A 460 -15.35 7.67 16.95
CA THR A 460 -16.27 7.35 18.04
C THR A 460 -15.58 6.76 19.28
N GLY A 461 -14.40 6.19 19.12
CA GLY A 461 -13.61 5.68 20.24
C GLY A 461 -13.06 6.77 21.19
N LEU A 462 -13.07 8.04 20.77
CA LEU A 462 -12.64 9.16 21.62
C LEU A 462 -13.75 9.71 22.52
N ASP A 463 -15.01 9.44 22.22
CA ASP A 463 -16.16 9.90 23.03
C ASP A 463 -16.34 9.08 24.32
N ALA A 464 -15.63 7.97 24.48
CA ALA A 464 -15.77 7.05 25.62
C ALA A 464 -14.84 7.37 26.81
N ASN A 465 -13.98 8.38 26.70
CA ASN A 465 -13.09 8.91 27.74
C ASN A 465 -13.32 10.40 27.93
#